data_708ca927a4fd5079639c63402d13a7b0
#
_entry.id   708ca927a4fd5079639c63402d13a7b0
#
_cell.length_a   1.000
_cell.length_b   1.000
_cell.length_c   1.000
_cell.angle_alpha   90.00
_cell.angle_beta   90.00
_cell.angle_gamma   90.00
#
_symmetry.space_group_name_H-M   'P 1'
#
loop_
_entity.id
_entity.type
_entity.pdbx_description
1 polymer ?
#
loop_
_entity_poly.entity_id
_entity_poly.type
_entity_poly.pdbx_seq_one_letter_code
_entity_poly.pdbx_strand_id
1 'polypeptide(L)'
;MPFVYEVTLAEESPQPTYKLMQQLVPEGTLVGTGQNIGVLSDGRSEFHLRAPLQGLLVEWFATSGDTLDPDEVIARIVAEGAERPVDAVAPVRSQIC
;
A
#
# COMPACT_ATOMS: atom_id res chain seq x y z
N MET A 1 22.08 4.63 -5.11
CA MET A 1 21.15 5.39 -5.97
C MET A 1 19.72 5.16 -5.54
N PRO A 2 18.91 6.20 -5.45
CA PRO A 2 17.51 5.99 -5.12
C PRO A 2 16.76 5.40 -6.31
N PHE A 3 15.72 4.62 -6.02
CA PHE A 3 14.80 4.12 -7.04
C PHE A 3 13.37 4.30 -6.56
N VAL A 4 12.45 4.37 -7.51
CA VAL A 4 11.03 4.59 -7.23
C VAL A 4 10.30 3.25 -7.28
N TYR A 5 9.57 2.94 -6.21
CA TYR A 5 8.73 1.77 -6.16
C TYR A 5 7.26 2.19 -6.17
N GLU A 6 6.47 1.56 -7.03
CA GLU A 6 5.03 1.81 -7.11
C GLU A 6 4.29 0.73 -6.33
N VAL A 7 3.52 1.16 -5.32
CA VAL A 7 2.75 0.24 -4.48
C VAL A 7 1.48 -0.16 -5.22
N THR A 8 1.31 -1.46 -5.45
CA THR A 8 0.12 -2.02 -6.07
C THR A 8 -0.39 -3.18 -5.23
N LEU A 9 -1.68 -3.52 -5.41
CA LEU A 9 -2.26 -4.68 -4.72
C LEU A 9 -1.93 -5.97 -5.46
N ALA A 10 -1.67 -7.02 -4.69
CA ALA A 10 -1.50 -8.36 -5.24
C ALA A 10 -2.83 -8.88 -5.77
N GLU A 11 -2.80 -9.63 -6.87
CA GLU A 11 -3.98 -10.28 -7.40
C GLU A 11 -4.34 -11.50 -6.54
N GLU A 12 -5.63 -11.70 -6.35
CA GLU A 12 -6.15 -12.83 -5.58
C GLU A 12 -7.26 -13.50 -6.37
N SER A 13 -7.53 -14.76 -6.05
CA SER A 13 -8.61 -15.50 -6.70
C SER A 13 -9.46 -16.19 -5.62
N PRO A 14 -10.74 -15.80 -5.44
CA PRO A 14 -11.42 -14.70 -6.12
C PRO A 14 -10.86 -13.34 -5.74
N GLN A 15 -10.98 -12.38 -6.66
CA GLN A 15 -10.46 -11.04 -6.44
C GLN A 15 -11.43 -10.22 -5.60
N PRO A 16 -11.07 -9.85 -4.38
CA PRO A 16 -11.94 -8.98 -3.59
C PRO A 16 -11.84 -7.54 -4.09
N THR A 17 -12.89 -6.78 -3.83
CA THR A 17 -12.90 -5.36 -4.12
C THR A 17 -12.51 -4.61 -2.85
N TYR A 18 -11.38 -3.91 -2.89
CA TYR A 18 -10.93 -3.12 -1.76
C TYR A 18 -11.21 -1.64 -1.99
N LYS A 19 -11.57 -0.97 -0.91
CA LYS A 19 -11.73 0.48 -0.90
C LYS A 19 -10.73 1.06 0.09
N LEU A 20 -10.05 2.14 -0.29
CA LEU A 20 -9.15 2.83 0.63
C LEU A 20 -10.00 3.63 1.61
N MET A 21 -9.89 3.30 2.90
CA MET A 21 -10.66 3.98 3.93
C MET A 21 -9.90 5.14 4.53
N GLN A 22 -8.59 4.99 4.70
CA GLN A 22 -7.79 6.01 5.35
C GLN A 22 -6.33 5.90 4.93
N GLN A 23 -5.71 7.06 4.69
CA GLN A 23 -4.27 7.18 4.55
C GLN A 23 -3.71 7.44 5.95
N LEU A 24 -2.87 6.53 6.44
CA LEU A 24 -2.33 6.65 7.80
C LEU A 24 -1.08 7.51 7.88
N VAL A 25 -0.42 7.73 6.75
CA VAL A 25 0.79 8.56 6.70
C VAL A 25 0.64 9.58 5.57
N PRO A 26 1.05 10.82 5.79
CA PRO A 26 1.01 11.82 4.72
C PRO A 26 2.18 11.65 3.76
N GLU A 27 2.06 12.27 2.59
CA GLU A 27 3.19 12.37 1.67
C GLU A 27 4.35 13.05 2.37
N GLY A 28 5.57 12.59 2.07
CA GLY A 28 6.76 13.10 2.71
C GLY A 28 7.17 12.35 3.96
N THR A 29 6.50 11.24 4.28
CA THR A 29 6.80 10.45 5.47
C THR A 29 7.77 9.32 5.14
N LEU A 30 8.80 9.15 5.97
CA LEU A 30 9.64 7.96 5.91
C LEU A 30 8.88 6.78 6.51
N VAL A 31 8.82 5.68 5.79
CA VAL A 31 8.12 4.47 6.23
C VAL A 31 9.10 3.32 6.29
N GLY A 32 8.88 2.42 7.24
CA GLY A 32 9.66 1.20 7.36
C GLY A 32 8.98 0.03 6.69
N THR A 33 9.78 -0.99 6.36
CA THR A 33 9.23 -2.24 5.80
C THR A 33 8.21 -2.83 6.77
N GLY A 34 7.03 -3.12 6.26
CA GLY A 34 5.94 -3.68 7.07
C GLY A 34 5.14 -2.66 7.85
N GLN A 35 5.49 -1.39 7.76
CA GLN A 35 4.74 -0.35 8.45
C GLN A 35 3.36 -0.18 7.80
N ASN A 36 2.34 -0.03 8.65
CA ASN A 36 0.99 0.17 8.17
C ASN A 36 0.83 1.59 7.63
N ILE A 37 0.54 1.73 6.35
CA ILE A 37 0.41 3.04 5.71
C ILE A 37 -1.02 3.38 5.33
N GLY A 38 -1.94 2.41 5.37
CA GLY A 38 -3.32 2.66 5.03
C GLY A 38 -4.27 1.63 5.59
N VAL A 39 -5.55 1.96 5.57
CA VAL A 39 -6.63 1.07 5.98
C VAL A 39 -7.53 0.83 4.78
N LEU A 40 -7.77 -0.43 4.48
CA LEU A 40 -8.63 -0.86 3.37
C LEU A 40 -9.86 -1.58 3.93
N SER A 41 -10.91 -1.65 3.13
CA SER A 41 -12.09 -2.44 3.47
C SER A 41 -12.58 -3.20 2.25
N ASP A 42 -13.00 -4.45 2.44
CA ASP A 42 -13.65 -5.23 1.39
C ASP A 42 -15.18 -5.22 1.52
N GLY A 43 -15.70 -4.38 2.42
CA GLY A 43 -17.12 -4.29 2.71
C GLY A 43 -17.54 -5.12 3.94
N ARG A 44 -16.67 -5.99 4.42
CA ARG A 44 -16.94 -6.84 5.60
C ARG A 44 -15.90 -6.68 6.69
N SER A 45 -14.64 -6.57 6.29
CA SER A 45 -13.51 -6.54 7.22
C SER A 45 -12.58 -5.42 6.84
N GLU A 46 -11.81 -4.97 7.81
CA GLU A 46 -10.76 -4.00 7.58
C GLU A 46 -9.43 -4.70 7.39
N PHE A 47 -8.61 -4.12 6.54
CA PHE A 47 -7.29 -4.64 6.23
C PHE A 47 -6.28 -3.51 6.34
N HIS A 48 -5.05 -3.87 6.63
CA HIS A 48 -3.94 -2.92 6.64
C HIS A 48 -3.15 -3.03 5.35
N LEU A 49 -2.82 -1.88 4.78
CA LEU A 49 -1.90 -1.80 3.65
C LEU A 49 -0.53 -1.51 4.23
N ARG A 50 0.41 -2.46 4.08
CA ARG A 50 1.74 -2.33 4.66
C ARG A 50 2.74 -1.95 3.60
N ALA A 51 3.71 -1.11 3.98
CA ALA A 51 4.78 -0.74 3.07
C ALA A 51 5.64 -1.97 2.75
N PRO A 52 5.87 -2.27 1.46
CA PRO A 52 6.64 -3.46 1.09
C PRO A 52 8.14 -3.28 1.27
N LEU A 53 8.59 -2.03 1.42
CA LEU A 53 10.01 -1.75 1.64
C LEU A 53 10.14 -0.42 2.38
N GLN A 54 11.32 -0.21 2.95
CA GLN A 54 11.64 1.02 3.64
C GLN A 54 11.96 2.13 2.63
N GLY A 55 11.42 3.32 2.86
CA GLY A 55 11.71 4.45 1.99
C GLY A 55 10.85 5.65 2.32
N LEU A 56 10.92 6.64 1.44
CA LEU A 56 10.14 7.87 1.57
C LEU A 56 8.88 7.76 0.74
N LEU A 57 7.72 7.84 1.37
CA LEU A 57 6.46 7.86 0.65
C LEU A 57 6.27 9.25 0.07
N VAL A 58 6.39 9.37 -1.25
CA VAL A 58 6.41 10.67 -1.90
C VAL A 58 5.07 11.09 -2.48
N GLU A 59 4.21 10.12 -2.79
CA GLU A 59 2.95 10.47 -3.45
C GLU A 59 1.90 9.39 -3.20
N TRP A 60 0.66 9.83 -2.93
CA TRP A 60 -0.53 9.00 -2.93
C TRP A 60 -1.31 9.24 -4.22
N PHE A 61 -1.70 8.14 -4.88
CA PHE A 61 -2.57 8.23 -6.06
C PHE A 61 -4.01 7.90 -5.73
N ALA A 62 -4.24 7.20 -4.61
CA ALA A 62 -5.58 6.86 -4.15
C ALA A 62 -5.93 7.70 -2.93
N THR A 63 -7.18 8.12 -2.85
CA THR A 63 -7.69 8.89 -1.72
C THR A 63 -8.78 8.11 -1.00
N SER A 64 -9.18 8.60 0.18
CA SER A 64 -10.23 7.94 0.96
C SER A 64 -11.51 7.83 0.14
N GLY A 65 -12.07 6.64 0.09
CA GLY A 65 -13.26 6.34 -0.66
C GLY A 65 -13.01 5.73 -2.04
N ASP A 66 -11.77 5.76 -2.52
CA ASP A 66 -11.46 5.17 -3.82
C ASP A 66 -11.46 3.65 -3.78
N THR A 67 -11.99 3.05 -4.83
CA THR A 67 -11.90 1.60 -5.05
C THR A 67 -10.55 1.31 -5.69
N LEU A 68 -9.89 0.28 -5.18
CA LEU A 68 -8.54 -0.08 -5.62
C LEU A 68 -8.56 -1.35 -6.48
N ASP A 69 -7.95 -1.28 -7.66
CA ASP A 69 -7.79 -2.44 -8.54
C ASP A 69 -6.33 -2.94 -8.46
N PRO A 70 -6.10 -4.23 -8.72
CA PRO A 70 -4.74 -4.77 -8.61
C PRO A 70 -3.71 -4.11 -9.52
N ASP A 71 -4.13 -3.60 -10.66
CA ASP A 71 -3.23 -2.98 -11.61
C ASP A 71 -2.93 -1.53 -11.32
N GLU A 72 -3.64 -0.92 -10.38
CA GLU A 72 -3.50 0.51 -10.12
C GLU A 72 -2.38 0.78 -9.13
N VAL A 73 -1.64 1.85 -9.40
CA VAL A 73 -0.64 2.36 -8.47
C VAL A 73 -1.36 3.11 -7.36
N ILE A 74 -1.13 2.69 -6.12
CA ILE A 74 -1.75 3.29 -4.95
C ILE A 74 -0.90 4.44 -4.42
N ALA A 75 0.42 4.23 -4.40
CA ALA A 75 1.36 5.20 -3.85
C ALA A 75 2.74 4.96 -4.43
N ARG A 76 3.63 5.94 -4.29
CA ARG A 76 5.03 5.81 -4.67
C ARG A 76 5.93 5.95 -3.46
N ILE A 77 6.94 5.10 -3.40
CA ILE A 77 7.96 5.13 -2.35
C ILE A 77 9.31 5.22 -3.03
N VAL A 78 10.14 6.16 -2.57
CA VAL A 78 11.53 6.29 -3.03
C VAL A 78 12.42 5.59 -2.02
N ALA A 79 13.17 4.60 -2.49
CA ALA A 79 14.05 3.81 -1.63
C ALA A 79 15.49 3.99 -2.06
N GLU A 80 16.42 3.81 -1.12
CA GLU A 80 17.85 3.89 -1.41
C GLU A 80 18.40 2.52 -1.76
N GLY A 81 19.41 2.51 -2.62
CA GLY A 81 20.13 1.30 -2.99
C GLY A 81 19.88 0.90 -4.43
N ALA A 82 20.31 -0.31 -4.77
CA ALA A 82 20.09 -0.85 -6.10
C ALA A 82 18.62 -1.24 -6.26
N GLU A 83 18.07 -0.95 -7.43
CA GLU A 83 16.72 -1.35 -7.74
C GLU A 83 16.61 -2.87 -7.68
N ARG A 84 15.54 -3.36 -7.05
CA ARG A 84 15.27 -4.77 -6.93
C ARG A 84 13.78 -5.02 -7.12
N PRO A 85 13.40 -6.22 -7.58
CA PRO A 85 11.97 -6.53 -7.72
C PRO A 85 11.32 -6.57 -6.33
N VAL A 86 10.15 -5.96 -6.25
CA VAL A 86 9.34 -5.96 -5.03
C VAL A 86 7.94 -6.40 -5.41
N ASP A 87 7.42 -7.37 -4.68
CA ASP A 87 6.13 -7.94 -4.99
C ASP A 87 5.00 -6.97 -4.67
N ALA A 88 3.88 -7.12 -5.38
CA ALA A 88 2.66 -6.42 -5.06
C ALA A 88 2.22 -6.76 -3.64
N VAL A 89 1.53 -5.82 -3.00
CA VAL A 89 1.20 -5.92 -1.58
C VAL A 89 -0.08 -6.70 -1.37
N ALA A 90 -0.03 -7.70 -0.50
CA ALA A 90 -1.23 -8.40 -0.05
C ALA A 90 -1.74 -7.73 1.22
N PRO A 91 -2.99 -7.22 1.22
CA PRO A 91 -3.54 -6.60 2.42
C PRO A 91 -3.58 -7.59 3.59
N VAL A 92 -3.29 -7.09 4.78
CA VAL A 92 -3.26 -7.90 5.99
C VAL A 92 -4.51 -7.58 6.81
N ARG A 93 -5.28 -8.62 7.13
CA ARG A 93 -6.50 -8.43 7.88
C ARG A 93 -6.20 -7.85 9.25
N SER A 94 -6.95 -6.79 9.61
CA SER A 94 -6.85 -6.20 10.93
C SER A 94 -7.34 -7.19 11.98
N GLN A 95 -6.56 -7.35 13.05
CA GLN A 95 -6.99 -8.19 14.16
C GLN A 95 -7.55 -7.29 15.25
N ILE A 96 -8.80 -7.54 15.57
CA ILE A 96 -9.46 -6.85 16.67
C ILE A 96 -9.56 -7.84 17.81
N CYS A 97 -8.95 -7.48 18.92
CA CYS A 97 -9.03 -8.31 20.12
C CYS A 97 -10.28 -8.03 20.90
#